data_a2fdcca270b594b76c6d6c5100bb4c28
#
_entry.id   a2fdcca270b594b76c6d6c5100bb4c28
#
_cell.length_a   1.000
_cell.length_b   1.000
_cell.length_c   1.000
_cell.angle_alpha   90.00
_cell.angle_beta   90.00
_cell.angle_gamma   90.00
#
_symmetry.space_group_name_H-M   'P 1'
#
loop_
_entity.id
_entity.type
_entity.pdbx_description
1 polymer ?
#
loop_
_entity_poly.entity_id
_entity_poly.type
_entity_poly.pdbx_seq_one_letter_code
_entity_poly.pdbx_strand_id
1 'polypeptide(L)'
;MTSLQVADDEAWWTALGVTPTAEAVSGDEFVREVVYPVTGSRETVHVTWDVTDSSVRVRHRRGDVVVTDVHREMATLLTVAGVGETAEILLEYGSAGHSGRTRVRVTPEVLIEDTFLRS
;
A
#
# COMPACT_ATOMS: atom_id res chain seq x y z
N MET A 1 -2.06 5.82 21.79
CA MET A 1 -2.24 4.80 20.74
C MET A 1 -2.10 5.46 19.38
N THR A 2 -1.20 4.96 18.55
CA THR A 2 -0.99 5.50 17.23
C THR A 2 -1.97 4.85 16.26
N SER A 3 -2.78 5.65 15.58
CA SER A 3 -3.69 5.13 14.57
C SER A 3 -3.05 5.27 13.19
N LEU A 4 -3.46 4.41 12.27
CA LEU A 4 -3.00 4.44 10.90
C LEU A 4 -3.51 5.69 10.20
N GLN A 5 -2.59 6.48 9.66
CA GLN A 5 -2.91 7.62 8.82
C GLN A 5 -2.81 7.18 7.36
N VAL A 6 -3.87 7.40 6.60
CA VAL A 6 -3.93 6.99 5.20
C VAL A 6 -4.15 8.22 4.33
N ALA A 7 -3.48 8.28 3.19
CA ALA A 7 -3.69 9.34 2.20
C ALA A 7 -5.16 9.38 1.78
N ASP A 8 -5.65 10.59 1.50
CA ASP A 8 -7.05 10.75 1.09
C ASP A 8 -7.30 10.22 -0.34
N ASP A 9 -8.56 10.13 -0.70
CA ASP A 9 -8.97 9.58 -2.00
C ASP A 9 -8.39 10.38 -3.16
N GLU A 10 -8.30 11.70 -3.00
CA GLU A 10 -7.74 12.57 -4.03
C GLU A 10 -6.25 12.28 -4.28
N ALA A 11 -5.50 12.01 -3.22
CA ALA A 11 -4.08 11.67 -3.34
C ALA A 11 -3.89 10.39 -4.15
N TRP A 12 -4.70 9.37 -3.89
CA TRP A 12 -4.65 8.12 -4.64
C TRP A 12 -5.00 8.35 -6.12
N TRP A 13 -6.03 9.12 -6.37
CA TRP A 13 -6.44 9.44 -7.73
C TRP A 13 -5.36 10.22 -8.48
N THR A 14 -4.78 11.23 -7.84
CA THR A 14 -3.75 12.06 -8.46
C THR A 14 -2.50 11.27 -8.78
N ALA A 15 -2.08 10.39 -7.87
CA ALA A 15 -0.85 9.63 -8.05
C ALA A 15 -1.02 8.43 -8.98
N LEU A 16 -2.13 7.69 -8.85
CA LEU A 16 -2.29 6.39 -9.51
C LEU A 16 -3.51 6.30 -10.44
N GLY A 17 -4.40 7.27 -10.41
CA GLY A 17 -5.62 7.21 -11.20
C GLY A 17 -6.64 6.19 -10.68
N VAL A 18 -6.55 5.81 -9.42
CA VAL A 18 -7.47 4.88 -8.77
C VAL A 18 -7.97 5.49 -7.47
N THR A 19 -9.15 5.08 -7.05
CA THR A 19 -9.76 5.57 -5.81
C THR A 19 -10.02 4.41 -4.87
N PRO A 20 -9.72 4.55 -3.57
CA PRO A 20 -10.01 3.50 -2.59
C PRO A 20 -11.49 3.16 -2.52
N THR A 21 -11.78 1.87 -2.37
CA THR A 21 -13.15 1.36 -2.22
C THR A 21 -13.22 0.45 -1.01
N ALA A 22 -14.43 0.13 -0.56
CA ALA A 22 -14.62 -0.87 0.49
C ALA A 22 -14.11 -2.22 -0.03
N GLU A 23 -13.41 -2.96 0.83
CA GLU A 23 -12.88 -4.26 0.46
C GLU A 23 -14.03 -5.26 0.30
N ALA A 24 -14.09 -5.92 -0.87
CA ALA A 24 -15.25 -6.72 -1.25
C ALA A 24 -15.36 -8.05 -0.49
N VAL A 25 -14.22 -8.61 -0.07
CA VAL A 25 -14.19 -9.95 0.52
C VAL A 25 -14.65 -9.95 1.97
N SER A 26 -14.17 -8.99 2.77
CA SER A 26 -14.51 -8.94 4.20
C SER A 26 -15.89 -8.38 4.47
N GLY A 27 -16.37 -7.48 3.62
CA GLY A 27 -17.61 -6.74 3.86
C GLY A 27 -17.51 -5.75 5.02
N ASP A 28 -16.33 -5.55 5.59
CA ASP A 28 -16.10 -4.65 6.71
C ASP A 28 -15.89 -3.23 6.20
N GLU A 29 -16.67 -2.27 6.70
CA GLU A 29 -16.59 -0.87 6.27
C GLU A 29 -15.25 -0.20 6.62
N PHE A 30 -14.52 -0.73 7.59
CA PHE A 30 -13.22 -0.19 8.00
C PHE A 30 -12.07 -0.72 7.16
N VAL A 31 -12.32 -1.74 6.33
CA VAL A 31 -11.31 -2.30 5.44
C VAL A 31 -11.50 -1.73 4.05
N ARG A 32 -10.46 -1.10 3.53
CA ARG A 32 -10.49 -0.50 2.20
C ARG A 32 -9.39 -1.07 1.32
N GLU A 33 -9.55 -0.91 0.03
CA GLU A 33 -8.57 -1.42 -0.93
C GLU A 33 -8.39 -0.52 -2.13
N VAL A 34 -7.21 -0.64 -2.73
CA VAL A 34 -6.87 -0.07 -4.03
C VAL A 34 -6.28 -1.19 -4.87
N VAL A 35 -6.75 -1.32 -6.09
CA VAL A 35 -6.18 -2.24 -7.08
C VAL A 35 -5.62 -1.40 -8.21
N TYR A 36 -4.31 -1.46 -8.40
CA TYR A 36 -3.63 -0.71 -9.44
C TYR A 36 -3.14 -1.66 -10.54
N PRO A 37 -3.72 -1.59 -11.75
CA PRO A 37 -3.21 -2.35 -12.88
C PRO A 37 -1.98 -1.64 -13.46
N VAL A 38 -0.86 -2.34 -13.54
CA VAL A 38 0.38 -1.76 -14.07
C VAL A 38 0.26 -1.66 -15.58
N THR A 39 0.39 -0.44 -16.09
CA THR A 39 0.20 -0.14 -17.51
C THR A 39 1.17 -0.94 -18.39
N GLY A 40 0.63 -1.57 -19.42
CA GLY A 40 1.45 -2.31 -20.38
C GLY A 40 1.91 -3.67 -19.92
N SER A 41 1.36 -4.17 -18.81
CA SER A 41 1.73 -5.48 -18.29
C SER A 41 0.51 -6.22 -17.78
N ARG A 42 0.70 -7.47 -17.37
CA ARG A 42 -0.33 -8.27 -16.71
C ARG A 42 -0.21 -8.22 -15.20
N GLU A 43 0.54 -7.27 -14.70
CA GLU A 43 0.80 -7.12 -13.28
C GLU A 43 -0.21 -6.21 -12.61
N THR A 44 -0.53 -6.51 -11.36
CA THR A 44 -1.36 -5.66 -10.51
C THR A 44 -0.70 -5.49 -9.15
N VAL A 45 -0.92 -4.34 -8.54
CA VAL A 45 -0.55 -4.10 -7.14
C VAL A 45 -1.84 -3.87 -6.37
N HIS A 46 -2.09 -4.69 -5.37
CA HIS A 46 -3.30 -4.65 -4.56
C HIS A 46 -2.91 -4.26 -3.13
N VAL A 47 -3.44 -3.15 -2.66
CA VAL A 47 -3.19 -2.65 -1.30
C VAL A 47 -4.50 -2.70 -0.53
N THR A 48 -4.48 -3.36 0.62
CA THR A 48 -5.64 -3.46 1.52
C THR A 48 -5.21 -2.92 2.89
N TRP A 49 -6.07 -2.16 3.54
CA TRP A 49 -5.75 -1.66 4.88
C TRP A 49 -6.98 -1.65 5.77
N ASP A 50 -6.72 -1.80 7.08
CA ASP A 50 -7.73 -1.78 8.12
C ASP A 50 -7.33 -0.73 9.16
N VAL A 51 -8.08 0.36 9.24
CA VAL A 51 -7.75 1.46 10.15
C VAL A 51 -8.01 1.11 11.61
N THR A 52 -8.89 0.17 11.88
CA THR A 52 -9.18 -0.26 13.26
C THR A 52 -8.09 -1.16 13.80
N ASP A 53 -7.45 -1.93 12.93
CA ASP A 53 -6.39 -2.87 13.28
C ASP A 53 -4.99 -2.33 13.01
N SER A 54 -4.90 -1.17 12.37
CA SER A 54 -3.64 -0.54 11.94
C SER A 54 -2.78 -1.50 11.12
N SER A 55 -3.40 -2.22 10.21
CA SER A 55 -2.71 -3.19 9.36
C SER A 55 -2.79 -2.79 7.89
N VAL A 56 -1.76 -3.17 7.14
CA VAL A 56 -1.69 -2.92 5.70
C VAL A 56 -1.12 -4.17 5.03
N ARG A 57 -1.72 -4.56 3.92
CA ARG A 57 -1.23 -5.67 3.12
C ARG A 57 -1.02 -5.18 1.68
N VAL A 58 0.13 -5.51 1.12
CA VAL A 58 0.47 -5.19 -0.27
C VAL A 58 0.76 -6.49 -0.99
N ARG A 59 0.04 -6.74 -2.08
CA ARG A 59 0.25 -7.91 -2.92
C ARG A 59 0.58 -7.47 -4.33
N HIS A 60 1.67 -8.00 -4.85
CA HIS A 60 2.06 -7.82 -6.25
C HIS A 60 1.76 -9.14 -6.98
N ARG A 61 0.97 -9.06 -8.02
CA ARG A 61 0.58 -10.22 -8.83
C ARG A 61 1.01 -10.03 -10.27
N ARG A 62 1.40 -11.14 -10.88
CA ARG A 62 1.62 -11.22 -12.32
C ARG A 62 0.66 -12.28 -12.85
N GLY A 63 -0.41 -11.84 -13.55
CA GLY A 63 -1.52 -12.71 -13.88
C GLY A 63 -2.14 -13.30 -12.62
N ASP A 64 -2.22 -14.60 -12.53
CA ASP A 64 -2.79 -15.30 -11.37
C ASP A 64 -1.75 -15.64 -10.29
N VAL A 65 -0.48 -15.29 -10.52
CA VAL A 65 0.61 -15.64 -9.62
C VAL A 65 0.88 -14.48 -8.67
N VAL A 66 0.89 -14.76 -7.35
CA VAL A 66 1.33 -13.81 -6.34
C VAL A 66 2.85 -13.81 -6.32
N VAL A 67 3.45 -12.71 -6.72
CA VAL A 67 4.92 -12.55 -6.75
C VAL A 67 5.43 -12.13 -5.38
N THR A 68 4.74 -11.19 -4.73
CA THR A 68 5.12 -10.69 -3.42
C THR A 68 3.86 -10.41 -2.61
N ASP A 69 3.89 -10.75 -1.33
CA ASP A 69 2.78 -10.52 -0.40
C ASP A 69 3.40 -10.02 0.91
N VAL A 70 3.17 -8.76 1.21
CA VAL A 70 3.71 -8.10 2.40
C VAL A 70 2.57 -7.72 3.30
N HIS A 71 2.60 -8.18 4.54
CA HIS A 71 1.61 -7.81 5.56
C HIS A 71 2.33 -7.15 6.73
N ARG A 72 1.87 -5.97 7.12
CA ARG A 72 2.46 -5.22 8.22
C ARG A 72 1.39 -4.83 9.22
N GLU A 73 1.62 -5.19 10.47
CA GLU A 73 0.81 -4.73 11.60
C GLU A 73 1.49 -3.52 12.23
N MET A 74 0.77 -2.81 13.08
CA MET A 74 1.27 -1.59 13.72
C MET A 74 1.69 -0.53 12.70
N ALA A 75 0.97 -0.47 11.60
CA ALA A 75 1.19 0.53 10.57
C ALA A 75 0.77 1.91 11.07
N THR A 76 1.57 2.91 10.78
CA THR A 76 1.34 4.27 11.23
C THR A 76 1.02 5.22 10.08
N LEU A 77 1.53 4.93 8.88
CA LEU A 77 1.34 5.79 7.73
C LEU A 77 1.25 4.94 6.47
N LEU A 78 0.24 5.24 5.65
CA LEU A 78 0.13 4.71 4.30
C LEU A 78 -0.14 5.91 3.38
N THR A 79 0.80 6.21 2.52
CA THR A 79 0.68 7.35 1.62
C THR A 79 1.09 6.97 0.20
N VAL A 80 0.77 7.84 -0.74
CA VAL A 80 1.05 7.63 -2.15
C VAL A 80 1.52 8.93 -2.77
N ALA A 81 2.49 8.84 -3.67
CA ALA A 81 3.01 10.00 -4.37
C ALA A 81 3.29 9.63 -5.82
N GLY A 82 3.05 10.58 -6.71
CA GLY A 82 3.40 10.44 -8.12
C GLY A 82 4.17 11.67 -8.57
N VAL A 83 5.34 11.46 -9.16
CA VAL A 83 6.16 12.53 -9.72
C VAL A 83 6.56 12.12 -11.13
N GLY A 84 6.01 12.84 -12.14
CA GLY A 84 6.28 12.54 -13.53
C GLY A 84 5.79 11.14 -13.90
N GLU A 85 6.69 10.30 -14.38
CA GLU A 85 6.38 8.94 -14.79
C GLU A 85 6.55 7.92 -13.67
N THR A 86 6.91 8.38 -12.47
CA THR A 86 7.16 7.52 -11.33
C THR A 86 6.04 7.69 -10.31
N ALA A 87 5.45 6.59 -9.86
CA ALA A 87 4.50 6.60 -8.77
C ALA A 87 4.90 5.56 -7.74
N GLU A 88 4.70 5.87 -6.48
CA GLU A 88 5.06 4.96 -5.40
C GLU A 88 4.10 5.05 -4.22
N ILE A 89 4.02 3.94 -3.49
CA ILE A 89 3.25 3.81 -2.26
C ILE A 89 4.26 3.68 -1.13
N LEU A 90 4.06 4.44 -0.07
CA LEU A 90 4.93 4.42 1.10
C LEU A 90 4.16 3.95 2.32
N LEU A 91 4.67 2.93 2.99
CA LEU A 91 4.11 2.36 4.20
C LEU A 91 5.14 2.48 5.33
N GLU A 92 4.74 3.10 6.44
CA GLU A 92 5.55 3.16 7.64
C GLU A 92 4.85 2.38 8.75
N TYR A 93 5.63 1.66 9.54
CA TYR A 93 5.12 0.82 10.63
C TYR A 93 6.15 0.75 11.74
N GLY A 94 5.70 0.41 12.95
CA GLY A 94 6.66 0.23 14.02
C GLY A 94 6.05 0.20 15.40
N SER A 95 6.84 -0.31 16.32
CA SER A 95 6.55 -0.33 17.74
C SER A 95 7.73 0.30 18.48
N ALA A 96 7.67 0.31 19.81
CA ALA A 96 8.73 0.87 20.65
C ALA A 96 10.09 0.26 20.31
N GLY A 97 11.07 1.09 19.97
CA GLY A 97 12.43 0.67 19.68
C GLY A 97 12.69 0.21 18.25
N HIS A 98 11.64 0.03 17.45
CA HIS A 98 11.78 -0.45 16.07
C HIS A 98 10.83 0.30 15.16
N SER A 99 11.31 0.65 13.98
CA SER A 99 10.46 1.19 12.92
C SER A 99 10.88 0.62 11.58
N GLY A 100 9.94 0.58 10.66
CA GLY A 100 10.19 0.07 9.33
C GLY A 100 9.46 0.89 8.29
N ARG A 101 9.94 0.81 7.08
CA ARG A 101 9.36 1.48 5.93
C ARG A 101 9.38 0.53 4.75
N THR A 102 8.23 0.38 4.09
CA THR A 102 8.12 -0.34 2.84
C THR A 102 7.79 0.66 1.75
N ARG A 103 8.62 0.69 0.73
CA ARG A 103 8.38 1.53 -0.45
C ARG A 103 8.04 0.64 -1.62
N VAL A 104 6.89 0.91 -2.24
CA VAL A 104 6.43 0.15 -3.40
C VAL A 104 6.38 1.11 -4.59
N ARG A 105 7.34 0.99 -5.49
CA ARG A 105 7.28 1.68 -6.78
C ARG A 105 6.35 0.88 -7.67
N VAL A 106 5.40 1.54 -8.32
CA VAL A 106 4.43 0.86 -9.19
C VAL A 106 4.58 1.21 -10.67
N THR A 107 5.30 2.29 -10.97
CA THR A 107 5.64 2.68 -12.35
C THR A 107 7.08 3.17 -12.39
N PRO A 108 7.82 2.95 -13.47
CA PRO A 108 7.47 2.20 -14.68
C PRO A 108 7.43 0.69 -14.47
N GLU A 109 8.00 0.19 -13.39
CA GLU A 109 7.96 -1.23 -13.03
C GLU A 109 7.80 -1.38 -11.52
N VAL A 110 7.27 -2.52 -11.10
CA VAL A 110 7.04 -2.77 -9.67
C VAL A 110 8.35 -3.11 -8.98
N LEU A 111 8.64 -2.40 -7.91
CA LEU A 111 9.81 -2.63 -7.08
C LEU A 111 9.41 -2.41 -5.61
N ILE A 112 9.64 -3.41 -4.77
CA ILE A 112 9.30 -3.35 -3.35
C ILE A 112 10.57 -3.37 -2.53
N GLU A 113 10.76 -2.36 -1.69
CA GLU A 113 11.93 -2.23 -0.83
C GLU A 113 11.49 -2.07 0.62
N ASP A 114 12.12 -2.81 1.52
CA ASP A 114 11.92 -2.68 2.96
C ASP A 114 13.19 -2.11 3.61
N THR A 115 12.99 -1.18 4.54
CA THR A 115 14.05 -0.62 5.34
C THR A 115 13.66 -0.70 6.81
N PHE A 116 14.53 -1.26 7.64
CA PHE A 116 14.31 -1.35 9.07
C PHE A 116 15.24 -0.39 9.80
N LEU A 117 14.66 0.38 10.72
CA LEU A 117 15.38 1.37 11.50
C LEU A 117 15.27 1.01 12.98
N ARG A 118 16.38 1.12 13.69
CA ARG A 118 16.39 1.04 15.15
C ARG A 118 16.37 2.44 15.71
N SER A 119 15.50 2.63 16.64
CA SER A 119 15.45 3.88 17.39
C SER A 119 16.03 3.73 18.77
#